data_fb9273963a964eb2f60e56bc1c0ab418
#
_entry.id   fb9273963a964eb2f60e56bc1c0ab418
#
_cell.length_a   1.000
_cell.length_b   1.000
_cell.length_c   1.000
_cell.angle_alpha   90.00
_cell.angle_beta   90.00
_cell.angle_gamma   90.00
#
_symmetry.space_group_name_H-M   'P 1'
#
loop_
_entity.id
_entity.type
_entity.pdbx_description
1 polymer ?
#
loop_
_entity_poly.entity_id
_entity_poly.type
_entity_poly.pdbx_seq_one_letter_code
_entity_poly.pdbx_strand_id
1 'polypeptide(L)'
;MKKILLIGIPLVIVLLLAIFGSDLLGLYRLQSYITASTTAYLADGGPWPHMTDVCMGCHGVKGNSLHQGYPSLAGQPAPYLETQLHHFASDARRNPNMGPLAMTMSDPQIKSLAEYFAGVTPVANHYFKPDAQLRERGQHLVAAGNCVACHGAQLMGHDQFPRLAGQGYDYLLAQFDEFASGIRSEPTGVMKNLATGFSPEDRKAIATYLASLEPKQN
;
A
#
# COMPACT_ATOMS: atom_id res chain seq x y z
N MET A 1 -48.98 -0.65 -44.08
CA MET A 1 -48.11 -1.48 -43.29
C MET A 1 -47.02 -0.67 -42.54
N LYS A 2 -46.18 0.18 -43.22
CA LYS A 2 -45.12 0.97 -42.56
C LYS A 2 -45.60 1.92 -41.40
N LYS A 3 -46.78 2.55 -41.53
CA LYS A 3 -47.32 3.43 -40.48
C LYS A 3 -47.81 2.69 -39.26
N ILE A 4 -48.29 1.45 -39.38
CA ILE A 4 -48.72 0.61 -38.27
C ILE A 4 -47.50 0.15 -37.45
N LEU A 5 -46.39 -0.16 -38.10
CA LEU A 5 -45.13 -0.51 -37.46
C LEU A 5 -44.52 0.69 -36.70
N LEU A 6 -44.58 1.90 -37.27
CA LEU A 6 -44.00 3.13 -36.67
C LEU A 6 -44.73 3.59 -35.41
N ILE A 7 -46.04 3.32 -35.27
CA ILE A 7 -46.83 3.73 -34.12
C ILE A 7 -47.07 2.56 -33.16
N GLY A 8 -47.27 1.34 -33.69
CA GLY A 8 -47.59 0.16 -32.89
C GLY A 8 -46.43 -0.30 -31.99
N ILE A 9 -45.20 -0.30 -32.52
CA ILE A 9 -44.02 -0.75 -31.76
C ILE A 9 -43.74 0.16 -30.54
N PRO A 10 -43.70 1.50 -30.65
CA PRO A 10 -43.52 2.37 -29.50
C PRO A 10 -44.63 2.22 -28.48
N LEU A 11 -45.87 2.03 -28.90
CA LEU A 11 -47.01 1.88 -27.98
C LEU A 11 -46.91 0.57 -27.17
N VAL A 12 -46.47 -0.51 -27.79
CA VAL A 12 -46.22 -1.79 -27.10
C VAL A 12 -45.04 -1.64 -26.12
N ILE A 13 -43.96 -0.95 -26.50
CA ILE A 13 -42.83 -0.69 -25.60
C ILE A 13 -43.26 0.13 -24.37
N VAL A 14 -44.02 1.19 -24.56
CA VAL A 14 -44.55 2.00 -23.45
C VAL A 14 -45.43 1.16 -22.54
N LEU A 15 -46.30 0.32 -23.10
CA LEU A 15 -47.14 -0.57 -22.32
C LEU A 15 -46.33 -1.60 -21.51
N LEU A 16 -45.32 -2.19 -22.13
CA LEU A 16 -44.43 -3.14 -21.45
C LEU A 16 -43.61 -2.45 -20.33
N LEU A 17 -43.14 -1.22 -20.56
CA LEU A 17 -42.44 -0.42 -19.56
C LEU A 17 -43.40 0.00 -18.42
N ALA A 18 -44.66 0.29 -18.72
CA ALA A 18 -45.66 0.60 -17.71
C ALA A 18 -46.01 -0.61 -16.81
N ILE A 19 -46.00 -1.82 -17.37
CA ILE A 19 -46.29 -3.05 -16.62
C ILE A 19 -45.04 -3.55 -15.89
N PHE A 20 -43.90 -3.62 -16.53
CA PHE A 20 -42.69 -4.26 -16.01
C PHE A 20 -41.59 -3.29 -15.61
N GLY A 21 -41.74 -1.98 -15.82
CA GLY A 21 -40.68 -1.00 -15.59
C GLY A 21 -40.21 -0.95 -14.13
N SER A 22 -41.14 -1.10 -13.17
CA SER A 22 -40.81 -1.18 -11.74
C SER A 22 -39.95 -2.40 -11.42
N ASP A 23 -40.26 -3.53 -12.02
CA ASP A 23 -39.54 -4.78 -11.76
C ASP A 23 -38.15 -4.76 -12.42
N LEU A 24 -38.06 -4.24 -13.65
CA LEU A 24 -36.78 -4.02 -14.33
C LEU A 24 -35.87 -3.06 -13.54
N LEU A 25 -36.42 -1.98 -13.01
CA LEU A 25 -35.69 -1.04 -12.15
C LEU A 25 -35.27 -1.71 -10.84
N GLY A 26 -36.13 -2.54 -10.26
CA GLY A 26 -35.82 -3.33 -9.07
C GLY A 26 -34.67 -4.30 -9.31
N LEU A 27 -34.70 -5.04 -10.42
CA LEU A 27 -33.62 -5.95 -10.83
C LEU A 27 -32.30 -5.20 -11.09
N TYR A 28 -32.34 -4.07 -11.76
CA TYR A 28 -31.14 -3.23 -11.98
C TYR A 28 -30.55 -2.76 -10.66
N ARG A 29 -31.37 -2.27 -9.72
CA ARG A 29 -30.94 -1.84 -8.39
C ARG A 29 -30.32 -3.00 -7.60
N LEU A 30 -30.96 -4.16 -7.64
CA LEU A 30 -30.44 -5.38 -6.99
C LEU A 30 -29.11 -5.79 -7.57
N GLN A 31 -28.96 -5.82 -8.89
CA GLN A 31 -27.70 -6.14 -9.57
C GLN A 31 -26.60 -5.14 -9.19
N SER A 32 -26.91 -3.86 -9.19
CA SER A 32 -25.96 -2.82 -8.81
C SER A 32 -25.52 -2.94 -7.34
N TYR A 33 -26.46 -3.25 -6.43
CA TYR A 33 -26.17 -3.52 -5.02
C TYR A 33 -25.28 -4.75 -4.83
N ILE A 34 -25.59 -5.87 -5.49
CA ILE A 34 -24.79 -7.10 -5.42
C ILE A 34 -23.36 -6.82 -5.91
N THR A 35 -23.21 -6.13 -7.05
CA THR A 35 -21.90 -5.79 -7.60
C THR A 35 -21.11 -4.92 -6.64
N ALA A 36 -21.71 -3.86 -6.10
CA ALA A 36 -21.06 -2.95 -5.16
C ALA A 36 -20.66 -3.67 -3.86
N SER A 37 -21.57 -4.50 -3.30
CA SER A 37 -21.32 -5.28 -2.08
C SER A 37 -20.20 -6.30 -2.29
N THR A 38 -20.20 -7.01 -3.42
CA THR A 38 -19.15 -7.97 -3.74
C THR A 38 -17.80 -7.30 -3.90
N THR A 39 -17.76 -6.16 -4.61
CA THR A 39 -16.53 -5.37 -4.77
C THR A 39 -16.01 -4.88 -3.43
N ALA A 40 -16.87 -4.34 -2.56
CA ALA A 40 -16.50 -3.89 -1.23
C ALA A 40 -16.00 -5.05 -0.35
N TYR A 41 -16.67 -6.20 -0.40
CA TYR A 41 -16.28 -7.40 0.32
C TYR A 41 -14.91 -7.93 -0.11
N LEU A 42 -14.65 -7.98 -1.41
CA LEU A 42 -13.35 -8.41 -1.94
C LEU A 42 -12.24 -7.39 -1.63
N ALA A 43 -12.55 -6.09 -1.69
CA ALA A 43 -11.62 -5.03 -1.32
C ALA A 43 -11.28 -5.05 0.18
N ASP A 44 -12.15 -5.58 1.03
CA ASP A 44 -11.92 -5.78 2.47
C ASP A 44 -11.21 -7.11 2.80
N GLY A 45 -10.76 -7.86 1.82
CA GLY A 45 -9.97 -9.09 1.97
C GLY A 45 -10.73 -10.40 1.68
N GLY A 46 -12.00 -10.33 1.27
CA GLY A 46 -12.80 -11.51 0.88
C GLY A 46 -13.29 -12.37 2.05
N PRO A 47 -13.33 -13.71 1.92
CA PRO A 47 -13.89 -14.61 2.94
C PRO A 47 -13.02 -14.67 4.21
N TRP A 48 -13.68 -14.65 5.37
CA TRP A 48 -13.01 -14.84 6.65
C TRP A 48 -12.68 -16.33 6.90
N PRO A 49 -11.52 -16.69 7.52
CA PRO A 49 -10.44 -15.78 7.93
C PRO A 49 -9.70 -15.19 6.73
N HIS A 50 -9.44 -13.87 6.75
CA HIS A 50 -8.72 -13.22 5.68
C HIS A 50 -7.24 -13.63 5.71
N MET A 51 -6.62 -13.77 4.55
CA MET A 51 -5.19 -14.04 4.46
C MET A 51 -4.35 -12.94 5.14
N THR A 52 -4.90 -11.72 5.21
CA THR A 52 -4.28 -10.55 5.83
C THR A 52 -4.36 -10.53 7.35
N ASP A 53 -5.20 -11.38 7.99
CA ASP A 53 -5.43 -11.32 9.45
C ASP A 53 -4.15 -11.59 10.24
N VAL A 54 -3.34 -12.54 9.79
CA VAL A 54 -2.03 -12.84 10.42
C VAL A 54 -1.07 -11.66 10.36
N CYS A 55 -1.18 -10.82 9.34
CA CYS A 55 -0.31 -9.65 9.15
C CYS A 55 -0.67 -8.50 10.12
N MET A 56 -1.96 -8.40 10.48
CA MET A 56 -2.49 -7.29 11.28
C MET A 56 -1.91 -7.25 12.71
N GLY A 57 -1.50 -8.41 13.25
CA GLY A 57 -0.91 -8.49 14.58
C GLY A 57 0.34 -7.63 14.77
N CYS A 58 1.15 -7.48 13.72
CA CYS A 58 2.36 -6.66 13.73
C CYS A 58 2.22 -5.40 12.88
N HIS A 59 1.60 -5.50 11.69
CA HIS A 59 1.51 -4.41 10.73
C HIS A 59 0.27 -3.52 10.90
N GLY A 60 -0.57 -3.80 11.91
CA GLY A 60 -1.78 -3.04 12.21
C GLY A 60 -2.94 -3.33 11.26
N VAL A 61 -4.11 -2.81 11.63
CA VAL A 61 -5.34 -3.01 10.86
C VAL A 61 -5.17 -2.45 9.45
N LYS A 62 -5.49 -3.28 8.45
CA LYS A 62 -5.31 -2.95 7.03
C LYS A 62 -3.87 -2.50 6.69
N GLY A 63 -2.88 -2.99 7.43
CA GLY A 63 -1.48 -2.66 7.19
C GLY A 63 -1.07 -1.25 7.62
N ASN A 64 -1.84 -0.58 8.46
CA ASN A 64 -1.49 0.70 9.07
C ASN A 64 -0.95 0.44 10.48
N SER A 65 0.37 0.36 10.62
CA SER A 65 1.03 0.03 11.88
C SER A 65 0.85 1.12 12.92
N LEU A 66 0.58 0.70 14.14
CA LEU A 66 0.55 1.58 15.32
C LEU A 66 1.92 1.63 16.05
N HIS A 67 2.88 0.84 15.56
CA HIS A 67 4.17 0.63 16.19
C HIS A 67 5.32 1.13 15.30
N GLN A 68 6.23 1.93 15.87
CA GLN A 68 7.31 2.54 15.07
C GLN A 68 8.31 1.52 14.48
N GLY A 69 8.48 0.36 15.12
CA GLY A 69 9.39 -0.69 14.67
C GLY A 69 8.82 -1.64 13.61
N TYR A 70 7.49 -1.70 13.45
CA TYR A 70 6.86 -2.52 12.42
C TYR A 70 6.40 -1.65 11.24
N PRO A 71 6.78 -1.99 9.99
CA PRO A 71 6.43 -1.14 8.85
C PRO A 71 4.92 -1.14 8.57
N SER A 72 4.41 0.04 8.21
CA SER A 72 3.11 0.16 7.57
C SER A 72 3.18 -0.34 6.14
N LEU A 73 2.28 -1.26 5.77
CA LEU A 73 2.18 -1.87 4.45
C LEU A 73 1.19 -1.14 3.54
N ALA A 74 0.20 -0.44 4.12
CA ALA A 74 -0.82 0.30 3.40
C ALA A 74 -0.20 1.30 2.41
N GLY A 75 -0.66 1.28 1.16
CA GLY A 75 -0.16 2.16 0.10
C GLY A 75 1.31 1.96 -0.29
N GLN A 76 1.92 0.85 0.07
CA GLN A 76 3.22 0.46 -0.49
C GLN A 76 3.01 -0.09 -1.91
N PRO A 77 3.90 0.21 -2.87
CA PRO A 77 3.78 -0.32 -4.22
C PRO A 77 3.75 -1.86 -4.23
N ALA A 78 2.80 -2.44 -4.96
CA ALA A 78 2.65 -3.90 -5.02
C ALA A 78 3.93 -4.61 -5.49
N PRO A 79 4.64 -4.16 -6.55
CA PRO A 79 5.89 -4.80 -6.97
C PRO A 79 6.97 -4.78 -5.88
N TYR A 80 7.03 -3.70 -5.07
CA TYR A 80 7.95 -3.64 -3.94
C TYR A 80 7.59 -4.65 -2.86
N LEU A 81 6.31 -4.75 -2.46
CA LEU A 81 5.85 -5.71 -1.44
C LEU A 81 6.10 -7.15 -1.87
N GLU A 82 5.76 -7.48 -3.12
CA GLU A 82 5.99 -8.79 -3.72
C GLU A 82 7.47 -9.17 -3.66
N THR A 83 8.36 -8.27 -4.12
CA THR A 83 9.81 -8.46 -4.05
C THR A 83 10.29 -8.67 -2.61
N GLN A 84 9.79 -7.89 -1.64
CA GLN A 84 10.22 -8.05 -0.24
C GLN A 84 9.78 -9.40 0.34
N LEU A 85 8.57 -9.88 0.05
CA LEU A 85 8.10 -11.19 0.51
C LEU A 85 8.95 -12.32 -0.10
N HIS A 86 9.28 -12.26 -1.40
CA HIS A 86 10.22 -13.21 -2.02
C HIS A 86 11.62 -13.15 -1.42
N HIS A 87 12.13 -11.95 -1.10
CA HIS A 87 13.42 -11.80 -0.45
C HIS A 87 13.43 -12.39 0.97
N PHE A 88 12.34 -12.26 1.72
CA PHE A 88 12.21 -12.93 3.02
C PHE A 88 12.11 -14.44 2.87
N ALA A 89 11.34 -14.95 1.91
CA ALA A 89 11.18 -16.38 1.66
C ALA A 89 12.50 -17.06 1.24
N SER A 90 13.35 -16.35 0.48
CA SER A 90 14.65 -16.85 -0.01
C SER A 90 15.83 -16.53 0.90
N ASP A 91 15.63 -15.93 2.08
CA ASP A 91 16.65 -15.42 3.00
C ASP A 91 17.59 -14.34 2.41
N ALA A 92 17.24 -13.78 1.23
CA ALA A 92 17.96 -12.65 0.63
C ALA A 92 17.81 -11.37 1.46
N ARG A 93 16.69 -11.26 2.19
CA ARG A 93 16.46 -10.28 3.26
C ARG A 93 16.12 -11.02 4.54
N ARG A 94 17.05 -10.99 5.50
CA ARG A 94 16.91 -11.75 6.74
C ARG A 94 15.98 -11.04 7.74
N ASN A 95 15.02 -11.78 8.25
CA ASN A 95 14.19 -11.34 9.38
C ASN A 95 13.62 -12.57 10.09
N PRO A 96 13.78 -12.71 11.41
CA PRO A 96 13.40 -13.90 12.14
C PRO A 96 11.88 -14.16 12.17
N ASN A 97 11.07 -13.13 11.96
CA ASN A 97 9.61 -13.25 11.94
C ASN A 97 9.08 -13.39 10.49
N MET A 98 9.58 -12.54 9.58
CA MET A 98 9.07 -12.53 8.20
C MET A 98 9.59 -13.67 7.35
N GLY A 99 10.81 -14.14 7.60
CA GLY A 99 11.39 -15.28 6.85
C GLY A 99 10.51 -16.53 6.93
N PRO A 100 10.28 -17.11 8.12
CA PRO A 100 9.45 -18.31 8.28
C PRO A 100 8.01 -18.10 7.76
N LEU A 101 7.44 -16.92 7.94
CA LEU A 101 6.09 -16.61 7.44
C LEU A 101 6.04 -16.59 5.91
N ALA A 102 6.97 -15.86 5.27
CA ALA A 102 7.01 -15.76 3.81
C ALA A 102 7.32 -17.08 3.11
N MET A 103 8.15 -17.95 3.71
CA MET A 103 8.45 -19.29 3.18
C MET A 103 7.23 -20.20 3.07
N THR A 104 6.15 -19.93 3.80
CA THR A 104 4.90 -20.71 3.73
C THR A 104 3.95 -20.22 2.64
N MET A 105 4.24 -19.11 1.98
CA MET A 105 3.35 -18.47 0.99
C MET A 105 3.69 -18.95 -0.42
N SER A 106 2.65 -19.22 -1.21
CA SER A 106 2.79 -19.42 -2.67
C SER A 106 2.88 -18.08 -3.40
N ASP A 107 3.44 -18.08 -4.62
CA ASP A 107 3.52 -16.87 -5.46
C ASP A 107 2.16 -16.16 -5.67
N PRO A 108 1.04 -16.87 -5.94
CA PRO A 108 -0.27 -16.23 -6.02
C PRO A 108 -0.71 -15.57 -4.70
N GLN A 109 -0.38 -16.15 -3.54
CA GLN A 109 -0.68 -15.55 -2.24
C GLN A 109 0.17 -14.29 -1.99
N ILE A 110 1.45 -14.34 -2.29
CA ILE A 110 2.37 -13.18 -2.20
C ILE A 110 1.84 -12.04 -3.06
N LYS A 111 1.50 -12.32 -4.33
CA LYS A 111 0.93 -11.34 -5.24
C LYS A 111 -0.37 -10.75 -4.72
N SER A 112 -1.30 -11.59 -4.27
CA SER A 112 -2.60 -11.13 -3.74
C SER A 112 -2.45 -10.23 -2.50
N LEU A 113 -1.53 -10.58 -1.57
CA LEU A 113 -1.22 -9.74 -0.41
C LEU A 113 -0.60 -8.40 -0.82
N ALA A 114 0.32 -8.42 -1.78
CA ALA A 114 0.96 -7.20 -2.28
C ALA A 114 -0.06 -6.26 -2.92
N GLU A 115 -0.95 -6.77 -3.77
CA GLU A 115 -2.03 -6.01 -4.40
C GLU A 115 -3.02 -5.45 -3.37
N TYR A 116 -3.40 -6.26 -2.37
CA TYR A 116 -4.28 -5.82 -1.29
C TYR A 116 -3.71 -4.62 -0.55
N PHE A 117 -2.49 -4.73 0.00
CA PHE A 117 -1.90 -3.64 0.77
C PHE A 117 -1.57 -2.40 -0.07
N ALA A 118 -1.24 -2.57 -1.34
CA ALA A 118 -1.04 -1.45 -2.26
C ALA A 118 -2.34 -0.65 -2.48
N GLY A 119 -3.49 -1.32 -2.50
CA GLY A 119 -4.81 -0.69 -2.63
C GLY A 119 -5.35 -0.04 -1.35
N VAL A 120 -4.72 -0.29 -0.20
CA VAL A 120 -5.18 0.31 1.07
C VAL A 120 -4.66 1.73 1.20
N THR A 121 -5.55 2.64 1.60
CA THR A 121 -5.19 4.02 1.93
C THR A 121 -4.25 4.07 3.13
N PRO A 122 -3.03 4.62 3.00
CA PRO A 122 -2.14 4.83 4.12
C PRO A 122 -2.66 5.97 5.01
N VAL A 123 -2.47 5.84 6.33
CA VAL A 123 -2.79 6.90 7.29
C VAL A 123 -1.53 7.54 7.82
N ALA A 124 -1.66 8.79 8.30
CA ALA A 124 -0.56 9.53 8.91
C ALA A 124 -0.06 8.82 10.18
N ASN A 125 1.24 8.95 10.45
CA ASN A 125 1.86 8.36 11.63
C ASN A 125 1.61 9.23 12.88
N HIS A 126 0.38 9.19 13.39
CA HIS A 126 -0.04 10.00 14.55
C HIS A 126 0.63 9.59 15.87
N TYR A 127 1.27 8.43 15.92
CA TYR A 127 1.94 7.92 17.13
C TYR A 127 3.40 8.37 17.24
N PHE A 128 3.91 9.06 16.21
CA PHE A 128 5.25 9.63 16.21
C PHE A 128 5.20 11.14 16.44
N LYS A 129 5.99 11.61 17.44
CA LYS A 129 6.16 13.04 17.71
C LYS A 129 7.58 13.43 17.34
N PRO A 130 7.77 14.11 16.21
CA PRO A 130 9.10 14.48 15.73
C PRO A 130 9.72 15.57 16.62
N ASP A 131 11.02 15.46 16.88
CA ASP A 131 11.83 16.59 17.30
C ASP A 131 11.93 17.62 16.16
N ALA A 132 11.70 18.90 16.47
CA ALA A 132 11.59 19.95 15.45
C ALA A 132 12.93 20.18 14.72
N GLN A 133 14.07 20.15 15.47
CA GLN A 133 15.40 20.39 14.90
C GLN A 133 15.84 19.23 14.02
N LEU A 134 15.62 17.99 14.48
CA LEU A 134 15.89 16.80 13.68
C LEU A 134 15.02 16.74 12.41
N ARG A 135 13.74 17.13 12.54
CA ARG A 135 12.83 17.17 11.38
C ARG A 135 13.30 18.16 10.33
N GLU A 136 13.68 19.38 10.73
CA GLU A 136 14.19 20.41 9.81
C GLU A 136 15.50 19.95 9.16
N ARG A 137 16.46 19.44 9.94
CA ARG A 137 17.70 18.87 9.40
C ARG A 137 17.40 17.74 8.42
N GLY A 138 16.51 16.82 8.77
CA GLY A 138 16.10 15.71 7.90
C GLY A 138 15.51 16.17 6.58
N GLN A 139 14.69 17.23 6.58
CA GLN A 139 14.16 17.83 5.36
C GLN A 139 15.27 18.29 4.41
N HIS A 140 16.27 18.99 4.93
CA HIS A 140 17.44 19.44 4.14
C HIS A 140 18.25 18.25 3.60
N LEU A 141 18.45 17.21 4.42
CA LEU A 141 19.20 16.03 4.02
C LEU A 141 18.48 15.20 2.96
N VAL A 142 17.16 15.06 3.05
CA VAL A 142 16.34 14.38 2.05
C VAL A 142 16.37 15.12 0.70
N ALA A 143 16.35 16.46 0.73
CA ALA A 143 16.49 17.27 -0.47
C ALA A 143 17.91 17.15 -1.07
N ALA A 144 18.96 17.25 -0.25
CA ALA A 144 20.35 17.14 -0.69
C ALA A 144 20.68 15.73 -1.23
N GLY A 145 20.13 14.69 -0.62
CA GLY A 145 20.27 13.29 -1.06
C GLY A 145 19.42 12.94 -2.28
N ASN A 146 18.61 13.87 -2.78
CA ASN A 146 17.71 13.70 -3.93
C ASN A 146 16.82 12.44 -3.84
N CYS A 147 16.31 12.13 -2.65
CA CYS A 147 15.52 10.91 -2.38
C CYS A 147 14.27 10.83 -3.26
N VAL A 148 13.72 11.98 -3.64
CA VAL A 148 12.54 12.09 -4.51
C VAL A 148 12.75 11.55 -5.92
N ALA A 149 14.00 11.50 -6.40
CA ALA A 149 14.32 10.99 -7.73
C ALA A 149 13.91 9.51 -7.92
N CYS A 150 14.00 8.72 -6.84
CA CYS A 150 13.64 7.30 -6.84
C CYS A 150 12.33 7.05 -6.10
N HIS A 151 12.10 7.72 -4.96
CA HIS A 151 10.93 7.47 -4.12
C HIS A 151 9.71 8.32 -4.49
N GLY A 152 9.77 9.08 -5.59
CA GLY A 152 8.70 9.95 -6.08
C GLY A 152 8.64 11.30 -5.37
N ALA A 153 8.04 12.31 -6.02
CA ALA A 153 8.01 13.71 -5.56
C ALA A 153 7.40 13.89 -4.16
N GLN A 154 6.48 13.02 -3.78
CA GLN A 154 5.83 13.02 -2.46
C GLN A 154 6.36 11.92 -1.54
N LEU A 155 7.41 11.21 -1.95
CA LEU A 155 7.99 10.07 -1.21
C LEU A 155 6.98 8.92 -0.99
N MET A 156 6.00 8.80 -1.88
CA MET A 156 4.98 7.74 -1.87
C MET A 156 5.44 6.45 -2.53
N GLY A 157 6.59 6.46 -3.18
CA GLY A 157 7.12 5.31 -3.90
C GLY A 157 6.40 5.02 -5.22
N HIS A 158 6.97 4.11 -5.99
CA HIS A 158 6.41 3.54 -7.21
C HIS A 158 7.23 2.30 -7.60
N ASP A 159 6.66 1.38 -8.32
CA ASP A 159 7.35 0.15 -8.78
C ASP A 159 8.13 -0.55 -7.65
N GLN A 160 9.46 -0.64 -7.76
CA GLN A 160 10.35 -1.23 -6.77
C GLN A 160 10.82 -0.25 -5.67
N PHE A 161 10.45 1.03 -5.78
CA PHE A 161 10.84 2.05 -4.80
C PHE A 161 9.73 2.22 -3.75
N PRO A 162 10.03 1.97 -2.46
CA PRO A 162 9.00 2.00 -1.43
C PRO A 162 8.53 3.42 -1.09
N ARG A 163 7.28 3.49 -0.58
CA ARG A 163 6.77 4.65 0.14
C ARG A 163 7.59 4.85 1.42
N LEU A 164 8.08 6.08 1.62
CA LEU A 164 8.81 6.52 2.80
C LEU A 164 7.95 7.44 3.69
N ALA A 165 7.09 8.25 3.07
CA ALA A 165 6.23 9.21 3.79
C ALA A 165 5.34 8.49 4.82
N GLY A 166 5.38 8.96 6.08
CA GLY A 166 4.57 8.45 7.17
C GLY A 166 4.89 7.01 7.61
N GLN A 167 6.06 6.49 7.26
CA GLN A 167 6.51 5.18 7.71
C GLN A 167 7.00 5.25 9.17
N GLY A 168 7.04 4.11 9.88
CA GLY A 168 7.52 4.04 11.26
C GLY A 168 8.97 4.52 11.41
N TYR A 169 9.20 5.40 12.39
CA TYR A 169 10.52 5.99 12.64
C TYR A 169 11.60 4.94 12.91
N ASP A 170 11.35 4.05 13.88
CA ASP A 170 12.33 3.02 14.27
C ASP A 170 12.61 2.06 13.10
N TYR A 171 11.57 1.74 12.32
CA TYR A 171 11.73 0.94 11.12
C TYR A 171 12.59 1.63 10.07
N LEU A 172 12.33 2.92 9.77
CA LEU A 172 13.13 3.68 8.81
C LEU A 172 14.59 3.76 9.23
N LEU A 173 14.84 4.08 10.50
CA LEU A 173 16.20 4.17 11.04
C LEU A 173 16.92 2.82 10.95
N ALA A 174 16.27 1.74 11.38
CA ALA A 174 16.83 0.40 11.30
C ALA A 174 17.17 0.02 9.84
N GLN A 175 16.30 0.35 8.88
CA GLN A 175 16.58 0.05 7.47
C GLN A 175 17.78 0.85 6.93
N PHE A 176 17.94 2.13 7.31
CA PHE A 176 19.14 2.90 6.96
C PHE A 176 20.40 2.28 7.56
N ASP A 177 20.36 1.87 8.82
CA ASP A 177 21.50 1.25 9.51
C ASP A 177 21.84 -0.12 8.91
N GLU A 178 20.84 -0.91 8.54
CA GLU A 178 21.02 -2.19 7.84
C GLU A 178 21.65 -2.00 6.45
N PHE A 179 21.25 -0.98 5.69
CA PHE A 179 21.90 -0.65 4.42
C PHE A 179 23.33 -0.16 4.63
N ALA A 180 23.57 0.73 5.60
CA ALA A 180 24.91 1.26 5.90
C ALA A 180 25.88 0.15 6.33
N SER A 181 25.43 -0.81 7.13
CA SER A 181 26.22 -1.97 7.58
C SER A 181 26.33 -3.09 6.54
N GLY A 182 25.52 -3.06 5.48
CA GLY A 182 25.46 -4.11 4.46
C GLY A 182 24.70 -5.37 4.88
N ILE A 183 23.99 -5.34 6.01
CA ILE A 183 23.07 -6.42 6.44
C ILE A 183 21.90 -6.52 5.46
N ARG A 184 21.39 -5.36 5.00
CA ARG A 184 20.40 -5.27 3.94
C ARG A 184 21.05 -4.78 2.65
N SER A 185 20.72 -5.43 1.54
CA SER A 185 21.15 -5.03 0.19
C SER A 185 19.96 -4.84 -0.74
N GLU A 186 20.17 -4.14 -1.83
CA GLU A 186 19.27 -4.05 -2.97
C GLU A 186 20.12 -4.15 -4.26
N PRO A 187 19.49 -4.53 -5.41
CA PRO A 187 20.27 -4.91 -6.60
C PRO A 187 21.19 -3.84 -7.15
N THR A 188 20.86 -2.54 -6.96
CA THR A 188 21.64 -1.44 -7.53
C THR A 188 22.77 -0.94 -6.63
N GLY A 189 22.74 -1.26 -5.33
CA GLY A 189 23.69 -0.76 -4.33
C GLY A 189 23.54 0.71 -3.98
N VAL A 190 22.56 1.43 -4.57
CA VAL A 190 22.36 2.86 -4.37
C VAL A 190 22.02 3.18 -2.92
N MET A 191 21.09 2.42 -2.31
CA MET A 191 20.70 2.65 -0.92
C MET A 191 21.84 2.40 0.07
N LYS A 192 22.69 1.41 -0.19
CA LYS A 192 23.90 1.17 0.60
C LYS A 192 24.86 2.37 0.51
N ASN A 193 25.13 2.84 -0.70
CA ASN A 193 26.04 3.98 -0.92
C ASN A 193 25.50 5.26 -0.26
N LEU A 194 24.21 5.54 -0.40
CA LEU A 194 23.58 6.68 0.28
C LEU A 194 23.65 6.56 1.80
N ALA A 195 23.29 5.39 2.34
CA ALA A 195 23.24 5.18 3.77
C ALA A 195 24.62 5.25 4.43
N THR A 196 25.69 4.79 3.77
CA THR A 196 27.08 4.92 4.24
C THR A 196 27.60 6.36 4.17
N GLY A 197 27.06 7.17 3.25
CA GLY A 197 27.43 8.58 3.13
C GLY A 197 26.84 9.49 4.23
N PHE A 198 25.81 9.01 4.95
CA PHE A 198 25.19 9.75 6.05
C PHE A 198 25.71 9.27 7.42
N SER A 199 26.00 10.22 8.32
CA SER A 199 26.32 9.91 9.71
C SER A 199 25.12 9.25 10.42
N PRO A 200 25.32 8.55 11.56
CA PRO A 200 24.20 8.02 12.35
C PRO A 200 23.19 9.11 12.73
N GLU A 201 23.66 10.32 13.04
CA GLU A 201 22.82 11.49 13.37
C GLU A 201 22.02 11.98 12.17
N ASP A 202 22.60 11.95 10.97
CA ASP A 202 21.91 12.29 9.73
C ASP A 202 20.83 11.28 9.41
N ARG A 203 21.10 9.97 9.58
CA ARG A 203 20.10 8.93 9.39
C ARG A 203 18.91 9.06 10.34
N LYS A 204 19.17 9.45 11.62
CA LYS A 204 18.11 9.78 12.58
C LYS A 204 17.28 10.98 12.11
N ALA A 205 17.91 12.04 11.65
CA ALA A 205 17.24 13.24 11.16
C ALA A 205 16.37 12.91 9.94
N ILE A 206 16.92 12.17 8.96
CA ILE A 206 16.19 11.72 7.77
C ILE A 206 14.95 10.86 8.18
N ALA A 207 15.15 9.86 9.05
CA ALA A 207 14.05 9.03 9.54
C ALA A 207 12.97 9.84 10.27
N THR A 208 13.38 10.85 11.07
CA THR A 208 12.47 11.77 11.77
C THR A 208 11.60 12.56 10.77
N TYR A 209 12.22 13.11 9.74
CA TYR A 209 11.49 13.86 8.71
C TYR A 209 10.51 12.96 7.97
N LEU A 210 10.96 11.82 7.46
CA LEU A 210 10.16 10.89 6.68
C LEU A 210 8.96 10.34 7.47
N ALA A 211 9.17 9.97 8.74
CA ALA A 211 8.12 9.49 9.62
C ALA A 211 7.07 10.57 9.95
N SER A 212 7.45 11.84 9.91
CA SER A 212 6.56 12.99 10.19
C SER A 212 5.74 13.46 8.99
N LEU A 213 5.97 12.90 7.80
CA LEU A 213 5.22 13.27 6.60
C LEU A 213 3.85 12.62 6.58
N GLU A 214 2.86 13.37 6.10
CA GLU A 214 1.56 12.80 5.78
C GLU A 214 1.61 12.08 4.43
N PRO A 215 1.29 10.78 4.38
CA PRO A 215 1.21 10.07 3.11
C PRO A 215 0.02 10.63 2.31
N LYS A 216 0.28 11.12 1.11
CA LYS A 216 -0.76 11.63 0.22
C LYS A 216 -1.15 10.53 -0.76
N GLN A 217 -2.46 10.37 -1.01
CA GLN A 217 -2.93 9.58 -2.14
C GLN A 217 -2.57 10.30 -3.44
N ASN A 218 -2.05 9.53 -4.41
CA ASN A 218 -1.89 9.99 -5.79
C ASN A 218 -3.25 10.01 -6.50
#